data_f42da8a834da045c6176ac2ee9e9076f
#
_entry.id   f42da8a834da045c6176ac2ee9e9076f
#
_cell.length_a   1.000
_cell.length_b   1.000
_cell.length_c   1.000
_cell.angle_alpha   90.00
_cell.angle_beta   90.00
_cell.angle_gamma   90.00
#
_symmetry.space_group_name_H-M   'P 1'
#
loop_
_entity.id
_entity.type
_entity.pdbx_description
1 polymer ?
#
loop_
_entity_poly.entity_id
_entity_poly.type
_entity_poly.pdbx_seq_one_letter_code
_entity_poly.pdbx_strand_id
1 'polypeptide(L)'
;MTTSISNIDLKNDFNKIHEMYEVVIAEYASTISAVNKSSNRLHLGTCLILLKSLYNHLTSLNLLFEKCYIESSGAVATSLWEKSITVQYLMLDLSNRIPVYSTHGTFKKSPWTIKTMVTDIVNHEKLR
;
A
#
# COMPACT_ATOMS: atom_id res chain seq x y z
N MET A 1 22.65 24.83 -8.45
CA MET A 1 21.89 23.97 -9.32
C MET A 1 20.52 23.69 -8.74
N THR A 2 19.55 23.80 -9.50
CA THR A 2 18.19 23.51 -9.07
C THR A 2 17.77 22.16 -9.58
N THR A 3 16.99 21.47 -8.81
CA THR A 3 16.39 20.25 -9.27
C THR A 3 15.44 20.53 -10.42
N SER A 4 15.43 19.66 -11.38
CA SER A 4 14.54 19.76 -12.52
C SER A 4 13.08 19.44 -12.16
N ILE A 5 12.82 18.91 -10.98
CA ILE A 5 11.47 18.53 -10.55
C ILE A 5 10.77 19.76 -9.97
N SER A 6 9.75 20.23 -10.66
CA SER A 6 8.93 21.33 -10.17
C SER A 6 7.82 20.82 -9.24
N ASN A 7 7.27 21.72 -8.42
CA ASN A 7 6.12 21.39 -7.58
C ASN A 7 4.91 20.97 -8.41
N ILE A 8 4.77 21.51 -9.62
CA ILE A 8 3.69 21.16 -10.54
C ILE A 8 3.83 19.71 -10.99
N ASP A 9 5.04 19.28 -11.33
CA ASP A 9 5.31 17.90 -11.76
C ASP A 9 5.01 16.89 -10.64
N LEU A 10 5.47 17.20 -9.41
CA LEU A 10 5.17 16.36 -8.25
C LEU A 10 3.68 16.26 -8.00
N LYS A 11 2.97 17.39 -8.07
CA LYS A 11 1.52 17.42 -7.87
C LYS A 11 0.79 16.59 -8.93
N ASN A 12 1.21 16.66 -10.18
CA ASN A 12 0.63 15.87 -11.25
C ASN A 12 0.87 14.38 -11.02
N ASP A 13 2.06 13.98 -10.58
CA ASP A 13 2.36 12.59 -10.25
C ASP A 13 1.51 12.07 -9.10
N PHE A 14 1.37 12.86 -8.03
CA PHE A 14 0.48 12.52 -6.92
C PHE A 14 -0.96 12.35 -7.39
N ASN A 15 -1.45 13.25 -8.23
CA ASN A 15 -2.81 13.18 -8.74
C ASN A 15 -3.04 11.90 -9.57
N LYS A 16 -2.09 11.54 -10.42
CA LYS A 16 -2.17 10.31 -11.22
C LYS A 16 -2.22 9.07 -10.33
N ILE A 17 -1.37 9.03 -9.31
CA ILE A 17 -1.35 7.89 -8.38
C ILE A 17 -2.66 7.80 -7.61
N HIS A 18 -3.21 8.94 -7.15
CA HIS A 18 -4.50 8.98 -6.50
C HIS A 18 -5.62 8.44 -7.39
N GLU A 19 -5.65 8.85 -8.65
CA GLU A 19 -6.63 8.35 -9.61
C GLU A 19 -6.53 6.84 -9.78
N MET A 20 -5.32 6.31 -9.89
CA MET A 20 -5.09 4.87 -9.98
C MET A 20 -5.61 4.13 -8.75
N TYR A 21 -5.32 4.63 -7.55
CA TYR A 21 -5.85 4.04 -6.31
C TYR A 21 -7.36 4.08 -6.26
N GLU A 22 -7.99 5.18 -6.64
CA GLU A 22 -9.44 5.31 -6.65
C GLU A 22 -10.10 4.28 -7.54
N VAL A 23 -9.57 4.06 -8.74
CA VAL A 23 -10.07 3.05 -9.67
C VAL A 23 -9.96 1.65 -9.08
N VAL A 24 -8.79 1.30 -8.54
CA VAL A 24 -8.55 -0.02 -7.96
C VAL A 24 -9.43 -0.25 -6.73
N ILE A 25 -9.55 0.73 -5.85
CA ILE A 25 -10.41 0.65 -4.66
C ILE A 25 -11.87 0.42 -5.05
N ALA A 26 -12.36 1.16 -6.04
CA ALA A 26 -13.74 1.01 -6.53
C ALA A 26 -13.97 -0.39 -7.10
N GLU A 27 -13.01 -0.92 -7.83
CA GLU A 27 -13.09 -2.26 -8.42
C GLU A 27 -13.10 -3.34 -7.35
N TYR A 28 -12.24 -3.25 -6.35
CA TYR A 28 -12.22 -4.18 -5.22
C TYR A 28 -13.53 -4.13 -4.43
N ALA A 29 -14.05 -2.94 -4.15
CA ALA A 29 -15.31 -2.79 -3.43
C ALA A 29 -16.48 -3.43 -4.19
N SER A 30 -16.54 -3.23 -5.51
CA SER A 30 -17.54 -3.83 -6.37
C SER A 30 -17.43 -5.36 -6.38
N THR A 31 -16.21 -5.88 -6.48
CA THR A 31 -15.96 -7.33 -6.49
C THR A 31 -16.35 -7.97 -5.16
N ILE A 32 -16.05 -7.33 -4.03
CA ILE A 32 -16.43 -7.84 -2.71
C ILE A 32 -17.94 -7.98 -2.59
N SER A 33 -18.71 -7.02 -3.10
CA SER A 33 -20.17 -7.07 -3.07
C SER A 33 -20.73 -8.24 -3.85
N ALA A 34 -20.02 -8.70 -4.89
CA ALA A 34 -20.47 -9.80 -5.75
C ALA A 34 -20.00 -11.17 -5.27
N VAL A 35 -19.03 -11.25 -4.35
CA VAL A 35 -18.45 -12.52 -3.89
C VAL A 35 -19.18 -13.04 -2.67
N ASN A 36 -19.62 -14.30 -2.74
CA ASN A 36 -20.35 -14.97 -1.65
C ASN A 36 -19.48 -15.89 -0.80
N LYS A 37 -18.30 -16.30 -1.29
CA LYS A 37 -17.41 -17.20 -0.53
C LYS A 37 -16.66 -16.41 0.53
N SER A 38 -16.76 -16.83 1.80
CA SER A 38 -16.16 -16.12 2.92
C SER A 38 -14.65 -15.98 2.82
N SER A 39 -13.93 -16.99 2.31
CA SER A 39 -12.47 -16.92 2.15
C SER A 39 -12.06 -15.84 1.15
N ASN A 40 -12.75 -15.78 0.01
CA ASN A 40 -12.45 -14.75 -0.99
C ASN A 40 -12.82 -13.35 -0.49
N ARG A 41 -13.90 -13.23 0.27
CA ARG A 41 -14.27 -11.96 0.89
C ARG A 41 -13.22 -11.48 1.87
N LEU A 42 -12.64 -12.40 2.67
CA LEU A 42 -11.55 -12.04 3.58
C LEU A 42 -10.34 -11.53 2.81
N HIS A 43 -9.94 -12.20 1.73
CA HIS A 43 -8.81 -11.79 0.90
C HIS A 43 -9.05 -10.40 0.29
N LEU A 44 -10.19 -10.23 -0.36
CA LEU A 44 -10.53 -8.96 -1.01
C LEU A 44 -10.72 -7.84 0.01
N GLY A 45 -11.34 -8.14 1.14
CA GLY A 45 -11.55 -7.17 2.22
C GLY A 45 -10.23 -6.68 2.80
N THR A 46 -9.29 -7.59 3.06
CA THR A 46 -7.96 -7.23 3.56
C THR A 46 -7.20 -6.38 2.55
N CYS A 47 -7.23 -6.77 1.28
CA CYS A 47 -6.60 -5.99 0.22
C CYS A 47 -7.22 -4.59 0.11
N LEU A 48 -8.52 -4.49 0.22
CA LEU A 48 -9.21 -3.20 0.17
C LEU A 48 -8.81 -2.29 1.33
N ILE A 49 -8.74 -2.83 2.54
CA ILE A 49 -8.31 -2.07 3.72
C ILE A 49 -6.89 -1.56 3.54
N LEU A 50 -5.98 -2.40 3.04
CA LEU A 50 -4.60 -2.03 2.79
C LEU A 50 -4.50 -0.95 1.70
N LEU A 51 -5.25 -1.09 0.62
CA LEU A 51 -5.27 -0.09 -0.44
C LEU A 51 -5.78 1.26 0.05
N LYS A 52 -6.85 1.27 0.85
CA LYS A 52 -7.35 2.50 1.46
C LYS A 52 -6.33 3.13 2.39
N SER A 53 -5.61 2.33 3.15
CA SER A 53 -4.54 2.82 4.02
C SER A 53 -3.41 3.46 3.21
N LEU A 54 -2.99 2.82 2.11
CA LEU A 54 -1.99 3.39 1.20
C LEU A 54 -2.48 4.70 0.59
N TYR A 55 -3.72 4.75 0.16
CA TYR A 55 -4.33 5.97 -0.38
C TYR A 55 -4.31 7.11 0.64
N ASN A 56 -4.68 6.82 1.88
CA ASN A 56 -4.68 7.82 2.95
C ASN A 56 -3.27 8.33 3.26
N HIS A 57 -2.29 7.44 3.27
CA HIS A 57 -0.89 7.82 3.47
C HIS A 57 -0.39 8.71 2.33
N LEU A 58 -0.74 8.36 1.10
CA LEU A 58 -0.37 9.16 -0.07
C LEU A 58 -1.00 10.55 -0.01
N THR A 59 -2.27 10.64 0.37
CA THR A 59 -2.97 11.91 0.53
C THR A 59 -2.28 12.77 1.60
N SER A 60 -1.96 12.17 2.75
CA SER A 60 -1.26 12.86 3.83
C SER A 60 0.12 13.35 3.38
N LEU A 61 0.86 12.52 2.66
CA LEU A 61 2.17 12.87 2.15
C LEU A 61 2.10 14.08 1.22
N ASN A 62 1.13 14.08 0.31
CA ASN A 62 0.92 15.20 -0.61
C ASN A 62 0.64 16.51 0.14
N LEU A 63 -0.24 16.46 1.14
CA LEU A 63 -0.57 17.62 1.97
C LEU A 63 0.65 18.14 2.73
N LEU A 64 1.44 17.24 3.31
CA LEU A 64 2.65 17.61 4.05
C LEU A 64 3.69 18.26 3.14
N PHE A 65 3.85 17.76 1.93
CA PHE A 65 4.74 18.38 0.95
C PHE A 65 4.28 19.78 0.57
N GLU A 66 2.97 19.96 0.34
CA GLU A 66 2.42 21.28 0.01
C GLU A 66 2.64 22.30 1.12
N LYS A 67 2.66 21.84 2.38
CA LYS A 67 2.88 22.68 3.56
C LYS A 67 4.34 22.75 3.99
N CYS A 68 5.24 22.08 3.26
CA CYS A 68 6.68 22.06 3.55
C CYS A 68 7.04 21.43 4.91
N TYR A 69 6.23 20.51 5.42
CA TYR A 69 6.53 19.76 6.64
C TYR A 69 7.42 18.56 6.33
N ILE A 70 8.71 18.81 6.19
CA ILE A 70 9.69 17.83 5.68
C ILE A 70 9.83 16.62 6.59
N GLU A 71 9.99 16.82 7.90
CA GLU A 71 10.16 15.70 8.84
C GLU A 71 8.94 14.80 8.90
N SER A 72 7.75 15.40 8.98
CA SER A 72 6.50 14.65 8.98
C SER A 72 6.28 13.92 7.65
N SER A 73 6.70 14.53 6.54
CA SER A 73 6.67 13.88 5.23
C SER A 73 7.51 12.61 5.21
N GLY A 74 8.71 12.66 5.79
CA GLY A 74 9.60 11.50 5.89
C GLY A 74 8.97 10.35 6.64
N ALA A 75 8.32 10.62 7.78
CA ALA A 75 7.65 9.61 8.58
C ALA A 75 6.50 8.94 7.80
N VAL A 76 5.68 9.73 7.11
CA VAL A 76 4.57 9.20 6.31
C VAL A 76 5.09 8.42 5.12
N ALA A 77 6.14 8.91 4.45
CA ALA A 77 6.76 8.20 3.33
C ALA A 77 7.30 6.84 3.76
N THR A 78 7.93 6.75 4.93
CA THR A 78 8.42 5.47 5.47
C THR A 78 7.27 4.51 5.72
N SER A 79 6.18 4.97 6.33
CA SER A 79 4.99 4.15 6.57
C SER A 79 4.36 3.66 5.26
N LEU A 80 4.28 4.54 4.26
CA LEU A 80 3.77 4.19 2.94
C LEU A 80 4.63 3.09 2.29
N TRP A 81 5.95 3.24 2.36
CA TRP A 81 6.89 2.27 1.82
C TRP A 81 6.75 0.90 2.50
N GLU A 82 6.70 0.88 3.83
CA GLU A 82 6.55 -0.37 4.59
C GLU A 82 5.23 -1.08 4.27
N LYS A 83 4.15 -0.34 4.17
CA LYS A 83 2.84 -0.91 3.80
C LYS A 83 2.84 -1.43 2.37
N SER A 84 3.52 -0.74 1.46
CA SER A 84 3.65 -1.19 0.07
C SER A 84 4.37 -2.53 -0.01
N ILE A 85 5.45 -2.69 0.78
CA ILE A 85 6.17 -3.96 0.86
C ILE A 85 5.29 -5.06 1.44
N THR A 86 4.52 -4.75 2.48
CA THR A 86 3.59 -5.71 3.08
C THR A 86 2.56 -6.19 2.05
N VAL A 87 1.99 -5.28 1.28
CA VAL A 87 1.03 -5.65 0.22
C VAL A 87 1.69 -6.57 -0.81
N GLN A 88 2.88 -6.22 -1.29
CA GLN A 88 3.60 -7.06 -2.25
C GLN A 88 3.87 -8.46 -1.68
N TYR A 89 4.28 -8.53 -0.43
CA TYR A 89 4.55 -9.79 0.24
C TYR A 89 3.27 -10.64 0.37
N LEU A 90 2.15 -10.04 0.74
CA LEU A 90 0.87 -10.72 0.81
C LEU A 90 0.44 -11.27 -0.55
N MET A 91 0.65 -10.50 -1.61
CA MET A 91 0.23 -10.89 -2.96
C MET A 91 1.00 -12.09 -3.51
N LEU A 92 2.16 -12.41 -2.98
CA LEU A 92 2.92 -13.60 -3.38
C LEU A 92 2.26 -14.90 -2.93
N ASP A 93 1.50 -14.87 -1.83
CA ASP A 93 0.84 -16.06 -1.30
C ASP A 93 -0.36 -15.66 -0.44
N LEU A 94 -1.41 -15.19 -1.10
CA LEU A 94 -2.60 -14.65 -0.43
C LEU A 94 -3.24 -15.68 0.51
N SER A 95 -3.39 -16.92 0.05
CA SER A 95 -4.11 -17.96 0.79
C SER A 95 -3.51 -18.25 2.16
N ASN A 96 -2.19 -18.23 2.26
CA ASN A 96 -1.49 -18.53 3.52
C ASN A 96 -1.20 -17.29 4.34
N ARG A 97 -0.97 -16.15 3.71
CA ARG A 97 -0.49 -14.94 4.40
C ARG A 97 -1.60 -14.03 4.89
N ILE A 98 -2.73 -13.95 4.21
CA ILE A 98 -3.82 -13.09 4.66
C ILE A 98 -4.39 -13.54 6.01
N PRO A 99 -4.64 -14.83 6.26
CA PRO A 99 -5.10 -15.27 7.58
C PRO A 99 -4.12 -14.90 8.71
N VAL A 100 -2.81 -15.05 8.47
CA VAL A 100 -1.78 -14.68 9.45
C VAL A 100 -1.82 -13.16 9.69
N TYR A 101 -1.86 -12.37 8.63
CA TYR A 101 -1.93 -10.92 8.74
C TYR A 101 -3.18 -10.45 9.50
N SER A 102 -4.32 -11.03 9.20
CA SER A 102 -5.59 -10.67 9.83
C SER A 102 -5.64 -11.02 11.31
N THR A 103 -4.98 -12.12 11.70
CA THR A 103 -5.01 -12.63 13.07
C THR A 103 -3.92 -11.99 13.94
N HIS A 104 -2.71 -11.84 13.42
CA HIS A 104 -1.54 -11.43 14.18
C HIS A 104 -1.06 -10.01 13.85
N GLY A 105 -1.41 -9.53 12.66
CA GLY A 105 -1.08 -8.18 12.28
C GLY A 105 -1.96 -7.16 13.00
N THR A 106 -1.42 -5.99 13.26
CA THR A 106 -2.18 -4.86 13.76
C THR A 106 -2.12 -3.75 12.71
N PHE A 107 -3.00 -2.76 12.83
CA PHE A 107 -2.95 -1.59 11.94
C PHE A 107 -1.62 -0.87 11.98
N LYS A 108 -0.84 -1.08 13.03
CA LYS A 108 0.44 -0.38 13.26
C LYS A 108 1.64 -1.21 12.87
N LYS A 109 1.52 -2.55 12.81
CA LYS A 109 2.69 -3.41 12.65
C LYS A 109 2.35 -4.68 11.88
N SER A 110 3.17 -4.99 10.89
CA SER A 110 3.13 -6.27 10.18
C SER A 110 3.63 -7.40 11.10
N PRO A 111 3.08 -8.62 10.98
CA PRO A 111 3.60 -9.78 11.71
C PRO A 111 4.98 -10.24 11.22
N TRP A 112 5.42 -9.74 10.07
CA TRP A 112 6.73 -10.07 9.49
C TRP A 112 7.64 -8.86 9.51
N THR A 113 8.97 -9.10 9.63
CA THR A 113 9.94 -8.02 9.53
C THR A 113 10.10 -7.58 8.07
N ILE A 114 10.50 -6.33 7.87
CA ILE A 114 10.77 -5.78 6.53
C ILE A 114 11.85 -6.61 5.83
N LYS A 115 12.90 -7.00 6.56
CA LYS A 115 13.98 -7.82 6.01
C LYS A 115 13.46 -9.14 5.44
N THR A 116 12.60 -9.83 6.17
CA THR A 116 12.00 -11.09 5.73
C THR A 116 11.16 -10.88 4.47
N MET A 117 10.31 -9.88 4.48
CA MET A 117 9.42 -9.60 3.36
C MET A 117 10.20 -9.24 2.09
N VAL A 118 11.18 -8.35 2.21
CA VAL A 118 11.99 -7.92 1.07
C VAL A 118 12.80 -9.09 0.51
N THR A 119 13.39 -9.92 1.38
CA THR A 119 14.15 -11.09 0.94
C THR A 119 13.30 -12.04 0.12
N ASP A 120 12.09 -12.33 0.57
CA ASP A 120 11.17 -13.22 -0.15
C ASP A 120 10.71 -12.63 -1.48
N ILE A 121 10.41 -11.33 -1.51
CA ILE A 121 10.02 -10.65 -2.74
C ILE A 121 11.14 -10.70 -3.77
N VAL A 122 12.37 -10.40 -3.36
CA VAL A 122 13.54 -10.41 -4.25
C VAL A 122 13.80 -11.81 -4.77
N ASN A 123 13.74 -12.82 -3.90
CA ASN A 123 13.94 -14.21 -4.30
C ASN A 123 12.87 -14.67 -5.30
N HIS A 124 11.62 -14.25 -5.09
CA HIS A 124 10.53 -14.57 -6.02
C HIS A 124 10.79 -13.96 -7.40
N GLU A 125 11.26 -12.73 -7.46
CA GLU A 125 11.59 -12.06 -8.72
C GLU A 125 12.74 -12.75 -9.46
N LYS A 126 13.73 -13.30 -8.73
CA LYS A 126 14.84 -14.03 -9.33
C LYS A 126 14.43 -15.36 -9.97
N LEU A 127 13.31 -15.93 -9.53
CA LEU A 127 12.81 -17.19 -10.06
C LEU A 127 11.95 -17.04 -11.32
N ARG A 128 11.69 -15.82 -11.71
CA ARG A 128 10.93 -15.54 -12.92
C ARG A 128 11.74 -15.74 -14.17
#